data_55cdf6fff933b4a0368cd07f07cdab52
#
_entry.id   55cdf6fff933b4a0368cd07f07cdab52
#
_cell.length_a   1.000
_cell.length_b   1.000
_cell.length_c   1.000
_cell.angle_alpha   90.00
_cell.angle_beta   90.00
_cell.angle_gamma   90.00
#
_symmetry.space_group_name_H-M   'P 1'
#
loop_
_entity.id
_entity.type
_entity.pdbx_description
1 polymer ?
#
loop_
_entity_poly.entity_id
_entity_poly.type
_entity_poly.pdbx_seq_one_letter_code
_entity_poly.pdbx_strand_id
1 'polypeptide(L)'
;FFTKIRFDLFYPSYGDTYPMYNGSIGMTYEQGGISGGLGVINEDGDTLTLVDRAQHHFVTSMSTIEAASKNAGKLISEFKKYFSTALTNGIGEYKSYVIKYDAVNAQRFDKLRELMDRNGIQYSSGNGTARGFNYFNGKEEAFNIGEGDMLISSFQPRSAMVKVLFEPRSKLNDSVTYDITAWSLPYVYGLKAFA
;
A
#
# COMPACT_ATOMS: atom_id res chain seq x y z
N PHE A 1 -11.03 -0.15 24.45
CA PHE A 1 -9.91 -0.38 23.55
C PHE A 1 -10.42 -1.23 22.38
N PHE A 2 -10.52 -0.64 21.21
CA PHE A 2 -11.03 -1.32 20.01
C PHE A 2 -9.85 -1.73 19.13
N THR A 3 -9.83 -2.99 18.73
CA THR A 3 -8.85 -3.52 17.78
C THR A 3 -9.58 -4.40 16.78
N LYS A 4 -9.15 -4.40 15.55
CA LYS A 4 -9.71 -5.25 14.46
C LYS A 4 -11.16 -4.96 14.06
N ILE A 5 -11.72 -3.81 14.44
CA ILE A 5 -13.08 -3.43 14.07
C ILE A 5 -13.01 -2.23 13.14
N ARG A 6 -13.52 -2.36 11.92
CA ARG A 6 -13.70 -1.30 10.92
C ARG A 6 -12.48 -0.40 10.72
N PHE A 7 -11.29 -0.96 10.73
CA PHE A 7 -10.09 -0.22 10.43
C PHE A 7 -9.79 -0.37 8.95
N ASP A 8 -9.97 0.71 8.20
CA ASP A 8 -9.76 0.71 6.76
C ASP A 8 -8.36 1.22 6.42
N LEU A 9 -7.49 0.30 6.04
CA LEU A 9 -6.15 0.60 5.53
C LEU A 9 -6.09 0.52 4.01
N PHE A 10 -7.18 0.90 3.37
CA PHE A 10 -7.35 0.63 1.96
C PHE A 10 -6.76 1.73 1.04
N TYR A 11 -6.34 2.86 1.61
CA TYR A 11 -5.66 3.91 0.85
C TYR A 11 -4.14 3.86 1.05
N PRO A 12 -3.35 3.57 -0.02
CA PRO A 12 -1.91 3.33 0.13
C PRO A 12 -1.08 4.56 0.51
N SER A 13 -1.64 5.76 0.48
CA SER A 13 -0.93 7.00 0.80
C SER A 13 -1.12 7.51 2.23
N TYR A 14 -1.89 6.83 3.07
CA TYR A 14 -2.01 7.22 4.47
C TYR A 14 -0.70 7.11 5.24
N GLY A 15 -0.54 7.91 6.28
CA GLY A 15 0.64 7.93 7.13
C GLY A 15 0.91 6.62 7.87
N ASP A 16 -0.09 5.78 8.02
CA ASP A 16 0.01 4.45 8.62
C ASP A 16 0.10 3.32 7.59
N THR A 17 -0.52 3.45 6.40
CA THR A 17 -0.43 2.42 5.36
C THR A 17 0.85 2.49 4.53
N TYR A 18 1.28 3.68 4.12
CA TYR A 18 2.48 3.83 3.32
C TYR A 18 3.74 3.23 3.97
N PRO A 19 4.01 3.44 5.28
CA PRO A 19 5.12 2.78 5.96
C PRO A 19 5.06 1.26 5.92
N MET A 20 3.87 0.65 5.95
CA MET A 20 3.72 -0.81 5.89
C MET A 20 4.24 -1.39 4.57
N TYR A 21 4.06 -0.69 3.46
CA TYR A 21 4.62 -1.11 2.16
C TYR A 21 6.15 -0.94 2.08
N ASN A 22 6.74 -0.34 3.09
CA ASN A 22 8.17 -0.15 3.27
C ASN A 22 8.75 -1.00 4.41
N GLY A 23 8.00 -1.99 4.89
CA GLY A 23 8.44 -2.93 5.92
C GLY A 23 8.29 -2.44 7.35
N SER A 24 7.66 -1.29 7.57
CA SER A 24 7.36 -0.76 8.91
C SER A 24 6.04 -1.30 9.45
N ILE A 25 5.80 -1.11 10.74
CA ILE A 25 4.50 -1.30 11.36
C ILE A 25 3.77 0.03 11.31
N GLY A 26 2.62 0.07 10.64
CA GLY A 26 1.74 1.22 10.62
C GLY A 26 0.67 1.10 11.73
N MET A 27 0.43 2.19 12.45
CA MET A 27 -0.59 2.26 13.49
C MET A 27 -1.16 3.67 13.55
N THR A 28 -2.47 3.74 13.79
CA THR A 28 -3.15 4.99 14.13
C THR A 28 -3.74 4.86 15.52
N TYR A 29 -3.48 5.84 16.36
CA TYR A 29 -4.11 5.97 17.67
C TYR A 29 -5.08 7.13 17.64
N GLU A 30 -6.35 6.83 17.72
CA GLU A 30 -7.40 7.83 17.78
C GLU A 30 -8.05 7.84 19.17
N GLN A 31 -8.06 9.03 19.76
CA GLN A 31 -8.74 9.26 21.03
C GLN A 31 -10.15 9.77 20.77
N GLY A 32 -11.15 9.12 21.37
CA GLY A 32 -12.53 9.60 21.32
C GLY A 32 -12.65 11.05 21.77
N GLY A 33 -13.57 11.78 21.18
CA GLY A 33 -13.81 13.18 21.50
C GLY A 33 -14.47 13.91 20.35
N ILE A 34 -14.59 15.22 20.54
CA ILE A 34 -15.16 16.13 19.53
C ILE A 34 -14.14 17.17 19.10
N SER A 35 -14.33 17.72 17.91
CA SER A 35 -13.46 18.78 17.39
C SER A 35 -13.52 20.03 18.27
N GLY A 36 -12.37 20.54 18.69
CA GLY A 36 -12.19 21.81 19.39
C GLY A 36 -12.70 21.86 20.83
N GLY A 37 -13.27 20.79 21.38
CA GLY A 37 -13.80 20.80 22.73
C GLY A 37 -12.71 20.66 23.81
N LEU A 38 -12.75 21.51 24.82
CA LEU A 38 -11.94 21.36 26.03
C LEU A 38 -12.40 20.21 26.91
N GLY A 39 -13.69 19.84 26.83
CA GLY A 39 -14.29 18.69 27.49
C GLY A 39 -15.56 18.27 26.80
N VAL A 40 -15.92 17.00 26.92
CA VAL A 40 -17.17 16.41 26.41
C VAL A 40 -17.69 15.41 27.43
N ILE A 41 -18.99 15.36 27.61
CA ILE A 41 -19.65 14.32 28.42
C ILE A 41 -19.89 13.15 27.46
N ASN A 42 -19.34 11.98 27.79
CA ASN A 42 -19.56 10.75 27.05
C ASN A 42 -20.93 10.12 27.33
N GLU A 43 -21.25 9.02 26.63
CA GLU A 43 -22.52 8.33 26.80
C GLU A 43 -22.72 7.73 28.22
N ASP A 44 -21.63 7.45 28.92
CA ASP A 44 -21.64 6.92 30.30
C ASP A 44 -21.78 8.05 31.35
N GLY A 45 -21.82 9.32 30.92
CA GLY A 45 -21.95 10.46 31.81
C GLY A 45 -20.63 11.01 32.35
N ASP A 46 -19.48 10.44 31.96
CA ASP A 46 -18.17 10.91 32.37
C ASP A 46 -17.74 12.10 31.53
N THR A 47 -16.98 13.02 32.13
CA THR A 47 -16.41 14.15 31.42
C THR A 47 -15.02 13.80 30.93
N LEU A 48 -14.85 13.71 29.60
CA LEU A 48 -13.56 13.54 28.95
C LEU A 48 -12.98 14.90 28.58
N THR A 49 -11.91 15.32 29.26
CA THR A 49 -11.26 16.59 29.04
C THR A 49 -10.17 16.52 27.96
N LEU A 50 -9.72 17.68 27.47
CA LEU A 50 -8.54 17.77 26.59
C LEU A 50 -7.28 17.19 27.27
N VAL A 51 -7.13 17.44 28.57
CA VAL A 51 -5.99 16.94 29.36
C VAL A 51 -6.00 15.41 29.41
N ASP A 52 -7.15 14.79 29.68
CA ASP A 52 -7.29 13.33 29.69
C ASP A 52 -6.91 12.74 28.34
N ARG A 53 -7.40 13.33 27.24
CA ARG A 53 -7.09 12.89 25.88
C ARG A 53 -5.59 13.00 25.54
N ALA A 54 -4.97 14.10 25.92
CA ALA A 54 -3.54 14.28 25.77
C ALA A 54 -2.74 13.26 26.58
N GLN A 55 -3.15 12.97 27.80
CA GLN A 55 -2.53 11.98 28.67
C GLN A 55 -2.69 10.57 28.11
N HIS A 56 -3.87 10.21 27.56
CA HIS A 56 -4.09 8.91 26.93
C HIS A 56 -3.17 8.72 25.73
N HIS A 57 -3.00 9.73 24.88
CA HIS A 57 -2.03 9.66 23.77
C HIS A 57 -0.60 9.52 24.25
N PHE A 58 -0.22 10.26 25.29
CA PHE A 58 1.11 10.16 25.88
C PHE A 58 1.40 8.75 26.40
N VAL A 59 0.49 8.19 27.21
CA VAL A 59 0.63 6.83 27.77
C VAL A 59 0.69 5.78 26.64
N THR A 60 -0.17 5.90 25.62
CA THR A 60 -0.19 4.98 24.49
C THR A 60 1.13 5.05 23.71
N SER A 61 1.64 6.25 23.47
CA SER A 61 2.91 6.44 22.78
C SER A 61 4.09 5.85 23.57
N MET A 62 4.13 6.10 24.88
CA MET A 62 5.18 5.53 25.74
C MET A 62 5.11 4.01 25.80
N SER A 63 3.91 3.44 25.90
CA SER A 63 3.69 1.98 25.88
C SER A 63 4.15 1.36 24.55
N THR A 64 3.95 2.07 23.43
CA THR A 64 4.41 1.62 22.10
C THR A 64 5.94 1.57 22.04
N ILE A 65 6.61 2.62 22.52
CA ILE A 65 8.08 2.67 22.58
C ILE A 65 8.61 1.54 23.47
N GLU A 66 8.02 1.34 24.63
CA GLU A 66 8.40 0.27 25.56
C GLU A 66 8.21 -1.12 24.94
N ALA A 67 7.06 -1.36 24.30
CA ALA A 67 6.76 -2.62 23.62
C ALA A 67 7.74 -2.87 22.46
N ALA A 68 8.06 -1.84 21.66
CA ALA A 68 9.03 -1.94 20.59
C ALA A 68 10.43 -2.27 21.12
N SER A 69 10.86 -1.59 22.18
CA SER A 69 12.15 -1.85 22.83
C SER A 69 12.26 -3.28 23.35
N LYS A 70 11.24 -3.75 24.09
CA LYS A 70 11.20 -5.13 24.63
C LYS A 70 11.18 -6.21 23.54
N ASN A 71 10.67 -5.88 22.35
CA ASN A 71 10.53 -6.81 21.23
C ASN A 71 11.51 -6.50 20.07
N ALA A 72 12.55 -5.71 20.30
CA ALA A 72 13.43 -5.24 19.24
C ALA A 72 14.02 -6.38 18.38
N GLY A 73 14.48 -7.46 19.00
CA GLY A 73 15.02 -8.63 18.27
C GLY A 73 13.99 -9.26 17.31
N LYS A 74 12.75 -9.40 17.76
CA LYS A 74 11.65 -9.92 16.94
C LYS A 74 11.34 -8.96 15.78
N LEU A 75 11.23 -7.66 16.07
CA LEU A 75 10.92 -6.64 15.06
C LEU A 75 11.99 -6.61 13.96
N ILE A 76 13.27 -6.66 14.32
CA ILE A 76 14.39 -6.72 13.37
C ILE A 76 14.33 -8.01 12.53
N SER A 77 14.00 -9.14 13.14
CA SER A 77 13.85 -10.42 12.43
C SER A 77 12.72 -10.37 11.40
N GLU A 78 11.54 -9.87 11.79
CA GLU A 78 10.40 -9.73 10.87
C GLU A 78 10.66 -8.71 9.76
N PHE A 79 11.35 -7.60 10.06
CA PHE A 79 11.78 -6.63 9.06
C PHE A 79 12.71 -7.27 8.01
N LYS A 80 13.71 -8.04 8.44
CA LYS A 80 14.59 -8.79 7.52
C LYS A 80 13.80 -9.79 6.69
N LYS A 81 12.88 -10.53 7.32
CA LYS A 81 12.03 -11.51 6.65
C LYS A 81 11.12 -10.88 5.60
N TYR A 82 10.58 -9.69 5.89
CA TYR A 82 9.77 -8.93 4.93
C TYR A 82 10.51 -8.74 3.60
N PHE A 83 11.74 -8.22 3.65
CA PHE A 83 12.52 -7.99 2.43
C PHE A 83 13.03 -9.29 1.79
N SER A 84 13.47 -10.26 2.57
CA SER A 84 13.90 -11.55 2.01
C SER A 84 12.76 -12.24 1.28
N THR A 85 11.54 -12.23 1.84
CA THR A 85 10.35 -12.79 1.18
C THR A 85 10.01 -12.02 -0.09
N ALA A 86 10.09 -10.69 -0.06
CA ALA A 86 9.86 -9.85 -1.22
C ALA A 86 10.82 -10.20 -2.38
N LEU A 87 12.09 -10.38 -2.08
CA LEU A 87 13.12 -10.71 -3.07
C LEU A 87 13.04 -12.13 -3.61
N THR A 88 12.70 -13.11 -2.76
CA THR A 88 12.72 -14.54 -3.14
C THR A 88 11.42 -15.04 -3.74
N ASN A 89 10.30 -14.56 -3.24
CA ASN A 89 8.98 -15.10 -3.60
C ASN A 89 8.14 -14.13 -4.45
N GLY A 90 8.44 -12.84 -4.36
CA GLY A 90 7.56 -11.79 -4.87
C GLY A 90 6.19 -11.81 -4.17
N ILE A 91 5.61 -10.69 -3.86
CA ILE A 91 4.31 -10.59 -3.19
C ILE A 91 3.21 -10.49 -4.23
N GLY A 92 2.08 -11.17 -4.01
CA GLY A 92 0.92 -11.15 -4.88
C GLY A 92 0.82 -12.37 -5.80
N GLU A 93 -0.31 -12.45 -6.48
CA GLU A 93 -0.63 -13.48 -7.45
C GLU A 93 0.22 -13.31 -8.72
N TYR A 94 0.22 -12.10 -9.24
CA TYR A 94 1.02 -11.72 -10.41
C TYR A 94 2.46 -11.42 -10.02
N LYS A 95 3.41 -11.94 -10.80
CA LYS A 95 4.85 -11.81 -10.53
C LYS A 95 5.53 -10.76 -11.38
N SER A 96 4.86 -10.30 -12.43
CA SER A 96 5.34 -9.25 -13.31
C SER A 96 4.19 -8.47 -13.89
N TYR A 97 4.46 -7.20 -14.18
CA TYR A 97 3.52 -6.29 -14.82
C TYR A 97 4.22 -5.63 -16.01
N VAL A 98 3.52 -5.55 -17.12
CA VAL A 98 4.04 -4.92 -18.34
C VAL A 98 3.14 -3.76 -18.72
N ILE A 99 3.70 -2.56 -18.73
CA ILE A 99 3.01 -1.35 -19.18
C ILE A 99 3.48 -1.06 -20.60
N LYS A 100 2.53 -1.04 -21.54
CA LYS A 100 2.81 -0.83 -22.96
C LYS A 100 3.10 0.64 -23.23
N TYR A 101 4.19 0.89 -23.90
CA TYR A 101 4.48 2.22 -24.42
C TYR A 101 3.60 2.51 -25.65
N ASP A 102 3.03 3.70 -25.67
CA ASP A 102 2.29 4.25 -26.81
C ASP A 102 2.58 5.75 -26.90
N ALA A 103 3.03 6.19 -28.07
CA ALA A 103 3.37 7.60 -28.32
C ALA A 103 2.22 8.57 -28.05
N VAL A 104 0.97 8.14 -28.25
CA VAL A 104 -0.23 8.95 -27.96
C VAL A 104 -0.37 9.20 -26.46
N ASN A 105 0.08 8.25 -25.62
CA ASN A 105 -0.02 8.29 -24.17
C ASN A 105 1.34 8.53 -23.49
N ALA A 106 2.35 9.00 -24.24
CA ALA A 106 3.72 9.15 -23.73
C ALA A 106 3.79 9.96 -22.42
N GLN A 107 3.06 11.07 -22.31
CA GLN A 107 3.03 11.87 -21.09
C GLN A 107 2.51 11.10 -19.88
N ARG A 108 1.48 10.26 -20.03
CA ARG A 108 0.93 9.44 -18.94
C ARG A 108 1.92 8.35 -18.55
N PHE A 109 2.57 7.74 -19.52
CA PHE A 109 3.62 6.75 -19.31
C PHE A 109 4.81 7.35 -18.54
N ASP A 110 5.26 8.56 -18.92
CA ASP A 110 6.34 9.26 -18.22
C ASP A 110 5.97 9.66 -16.80
N LYS A 111 4.72 10.08 -16.56
CA LYS A 111 4.23 10.37 -15.20
C LYS A 111 4.16 9.12 -14.34
N LEU A 112 3.77 7.98 -14.90
CA LEU A 112 3.83 6.72 -14.18
C LEU A 112 5.28 6.35 -13.85
N ARG A 113 6.20 6.50 -14.80
CA ARG A 113 7.62 6.25 -14.58
C ARG A 113 8.19 7.13 -13.46
N GLU A 114 7.89 8.44 -13.48
CA GLU A 114 8.27 9.37 -12.41
C GLU A 114 7.74 8.92 -11.04
N LEU A 115 6.50 8.40 -10.97
CA LEU A 115 5.94 7.86 -9.74
C LEU A 115 6.72 6.62 -9.26
N MET A 116 7.12 5.72 -10.18
CA MET A 116 7.96 4.56 -9.83
C MET A 116 9.30 5.00 -9.25
N ASP A 117 9.98 5.94 -9.91
CA ASP A 117 11.26 6.48 -9.47
C ASP A 117 11.18 7.09 -8.07
N ARG A 118 10.15 7.91 -7.80
CA ARG A 118 9.91 8.53 -6.48
C ARG A 118 9.68 7.52 -5.37
N ASN A 119 9.11 6.37 -5.68
CA ASN A 119 8.82 5.31 -4.70
C ASN A 119 9.92 4.23 -4.66
N GLY A 120 10.98 4.37 -5.45
CA GLY A 120 12.06 3.39 -5.53
C GLY A 120 11.60 2.04 -6.06
N ILE A 121 10.58 2.01 -6.92
CA ILE A 121 10.11 0.82 -7.60
C ILE A 121 10.99 0.59 -8.82
N GLN A 122 11.61 -0.57 -8.88
CA GLN A 122 12.50 -0.95 -9.98
C GLN A 122 11.68 -1.46 -11.17
N TYR A 123 12.09 -1.03 -12.34
CA TYR A 123 11.55 -1.47 -13.62
C TYR A 123 12.67 -1.64 -14.64
N SER A 124 12.40 -2.35 -15.71
CA SER A 124 13.31 -2.58 -16.82
C SER A 124 12.57 -2.44 -18.14
N SER A 125 13.30 -2.49 -19.24
CA SER A 125 12.78 -2.70 -20.60
C SER A 125 13.20 -4.09 -21.09
N GLY A 126 12.57 -4.55 -22.16
CA GLY A 126 12.89 -5.83 -22.77
C GLY A 126 12.08 -6.05 -24.04
N ASN A 127 12.29 -7.20 -24.67
CA ASN A 127 11.52 -7.63 -25.82
C ASN A 127 11.18 -9.12 -25.70
N GLY A 128 10.13 -9.55 -26.39
CA GLY A 128 9.71 -10.94 -26.39
C GLY A 128 8.20 -11.12 -26.46
N THR A 129 7.76 -12.31 -26.14
CA THR A 129 6.33 -12.67 -26.05
C THR A 129 6.04 -13.24 -24.67
N ALA A 130 4.88 -12.91 -24.13
CA ALA A 130 4.41 -13.43 -22.85
C ALA A 130 2.90 -13.72 -22.95
N ARG A 131 2.36 -14.34 -21.91
CA ARG A 131 0.93 -14.53 -21.70
C ARG A 131 0.56 -14.00 -20.33
N GLY A 132 -0.54 -13.27 -20.25
CA GLY A 132 -0.99 -12.71 -18.99
C GLY A 132 -2.34 -12.04 -19.08
N PHE A 133 -2.80 -11.56 -17.96
CA PHE A 133 -4.07 -10.87 -17.82
C PHE A 133 -4.01 -9.47 -18.46
N ASN A 134 -4.86 -9.25 -19.45
CA ASN A 134 -5.01 -7.94 -20.08
C ASN A 134 -5.97 -7.07 -19.27
N TYR A 135 -5.49 -5.92 -18.77
CA TYR A 135 -6.27 -4.97 -17.98
C TYR A 135 -7.46 -4.39 -18.75
N PHE A 136 -7.34 -4.28 -20.07
CA PHE A 136 -8.36 -3.63 -20.88
C PHE A 136 -9.60 -4.50 -21.11
N ASN A 137 -9.40 -5.78 -21.36
CA ASN A 137 -10.50 -6.72 -21.68
C ASN A 137 -10.78 -7.76 -20.60
N GLY A 138 -9.95 -7.82 -19.55
CA GLY A 138 -10.10 -8.76 -18.44
C GLY A 138 -9.82 -10.21 -18.77
N LYS A 139 -9.10 -10.52 -19.85
CA LYS A 139 -8.82 -11.87 -20.33
C LYS A 139 -7.34 -12.19 -20.30
N GLU A 140 -7.05 -13.49 -20.16
CA GLU A 140 -5.71 -14.04 -20.37
C GLU A 140 -5.42 -14.17 -21.86
N GLU A 141 -4.38 -13.51 -22.33
CA GLU A 141 -3.99 -13.57 -23.75
C GLU A 141 -2.48 -13.47 -23.95
N ALA A 142 -2.02 -13.89 -25.11
CA ALA A 142 -0.64 -13.69 -25.53
C ALA A 142 -0.43 -12.25 -25.99
N PHE A 143 0.72 -11.68 -25.66
CA PHE A 143 1.08 -10.33 -26.08
C PHE A 143 2.60 -10.21 -26.34
N ASN A 144 2.97 -9.23 -27.14
CA ASN A 144 4.36 -8.91 -27.40
C ASN A 144 4.86 -7.85 -26.43
N ILE A 145 6.10 -7.97 -26.01
CA ILE A 145 6.84 -6.97 -25.23
C ILE A 145 7.81 -6.28 -26.20
N GLY A 146 7.79 -4.97 -26.25
CA GLY A 146 8.67 -4.16 -27.06
C GLY A 146 9.65 -3.35 -26.22
N GLU A 147 10.73 -2.84 -26.84
CA GLU A 147 11.80 -2.11 -26.14
C GLU A 147 11.34 -0.85 -25.38
N GLY A 148 10.25 -0.23 -25.81
CA GLY A 148 9.68 0.94 -25.11
C GLY A 148 8.81 0.58 -23.90
N ASP A 149 8.44 -0.70 -23.72
CA ASP A 149 7.57 -1.13 -22.65
C ASP A 149 8.29 -1.12 -21.29
N MET A 150 7.53 -0.87 -20.23
CA MET A 150 8.04 -0.94 -18.86
C MET A 150 7.66 -2.29 -18.24
N LEU A 151 8.67 -3.04 -17.81
CA LEU A 151 8.53 -4.31 -17.09
C LEU A 151 8.80 -4.10 -15.63
N ILE A 152 7.84 -4.43 -14.78
CA ILE A 152 7.92 -4.28 -13.32
C ILE A 152 7.81 -5.67 -12.71
N SER A 153 8.88 -6.12 -12.05
CA SER A 153 8.92 -7.42 -11.37
C SER A 153 8.45 -7.28 -9.91
N SER A 154 7.72 -8.27 -9.41
CA SER A 154 7.41 -8.39 -7.98
C SER A 154 8.62 -8.83 -7.14
N PHE A 155 9.68 -9.34 -7.75
CA PHE A 155 10.88 -9.80 -7.04
C PHE A 155 11.83 -8.62 -6.76
N GLN A 156 11.38 -7.69 -5.92
CA GLN A 156 12.12 -6.49 -5.57
C GLN A 156 11.77 -6.04 -4.15
N PRO A 157 12.59 -5.19 -3.50
CA PRO A 157 12.31 -4.70 -2.15
C PRO A 157 10.94 -4.02 -2.00
N ARG A 158 10.45 -3.39 -3.07
CA ARG A 158 9.14 -2.73 -3.12
C ARG A 158 7.98 -3.64 -3.52
N SER A 159 8.15 -4.94 -3.40
CA SER A 159 7.19 -5.97 -3.84
C SER A 159 5.75 -5.73 -3.35
N ALA A 160 5.57 -5.40 -2.07
CA ALA A 160 4.24 -5.13 -1.52
C ALA A 160 3.59 -3.88 -2.15
N MET A 161 4.38 -2.84 -2.38
CA MET A 161 3.93 -1.62 -3.05
C MET A 161 3.62 -1.89 -4.53
N VAL A 162 4.47 -2.66 -5.22
CA VAL A 162 4.18 -3.10 -6.60
C VAL A 162 2.85 -3.83 -6.66
N LYS A 163 2.62 -4.79 -5.76
CA LYS A 163 1.34 -5.50 -5.70
C LYS A 163 0.18 -4.53 -5.58
N VAL A 164 0.18 -3.67 -4.56
CA VAL A 164 -0.98 -2.80 -4.26
C VAL A 164 -1.25 -1.76 -5.34
N LEU A 165 -0.21 -1.30 -6.04
CA LEU A 165 -0.33 -0.31 -7.09
C LEU A 165 -0.66 -0.89 -8.47
N PHE A 166 -0.38 -2.18 -8.68
CA PHE A 166 -0.52 -2.80 -10.00
C PHE A 166 -1.45 -4.01 -10.05
N GLU A 167 -1.90 -4.58 -8.92
CA GLU A 167 -2.82 -5.72 -9.01
C GLU A 167 -4.12 -5.34 -9.74
N PRO A 168 -4.58 -6.15 -10.71
CA PRO A 168 -5.79 -5.83 -11.49
C PRO A 168 -7.07 -5.84 -10.66
N ARG A 169 -7.08 -6.61 -9.59
CA ARG A 169 -8.23 -6.79 -8.70
C ARG A 169 -7.77 -6.84 -7.26
N SER A 170 -8.29 -5.95 -6.43
CA SER A 170 -8.07 -5.98 -4.99
C SER A 170 -9.12 -6.84 -4.30
N LYS A 171 -8.69 -7.65 -3.32
CA LYS A 171 -9.60 -8.41 -2.46
C LYS A 171 -9.96 -7.55 -1.25
N LEU A 172 -11.22 -7.24 -1.09
CA LEU A 172 -11.75 -6.62 0.11
C LEU A 172 -11.98 -7.69 1.18
N ASN A 173 -11.60 -7.41 2.41
CA ASN A 173 -11.91 -8.27 3.55
C ASN A 173 -13.34 -8.05 4.07
N ASP A 174 -13.88 -6.87 3.82
CA ASP A 174 -15.23 -6.46 4.17
C ASP A 174 -15.85 -5.71 2.98
N SER A 175 -17.18 -5.79 2.86
CA SER A 175 -17.94 -5.05 1.85
C SER A 175 -18.17 -3.59 2.21
N VAL A 176 -17.90 -3.21 3.46
CA VAL A 176 -18.08 -1.85 3.97
C VAL A 176 -16.73 -1.21 4.19
N THR A 177 -16.16 -0.64 3.13
CA THR A 177 -14.99 0.23 3.18
C THR A 177 -15.44 1.66 2.88
N TYR A 178 -14.96 2.64 3.65
CA TYR A 178 -15.35 4.04 3.42
C TYR A 178 -14.36 4.80 2.53
N ASP A 179 -13.11 4.35 2.47
CA ASP A 179 -12.03 4.96 1.71
C ASP A 179 -11.69 4.13 0.46
N ILE A 180 -12.65 4.01 -0.45
CA ILE A 180 -12.41 3.32 -1.70
C ILE A 180 -11.79 4.32 -2.69
N THR A 181 -10.50 4.11 -3.00
CA THR A 181 -9.81 4.84 -4.05
C THR A 181 -9.32 3.87 -5.13
N ALA A 182 -9.43 4.27 -6.37
CA ALA A 182 -8.85 3.52 -7.48
C ALA A 182 -7.33 3.74 -7.48
N TRP A 183 -6.57 2.71 -7.16
CA TRP A 183 -5.11 2.77 -7.14
C TRP A 183 -4.41 1.80 -8.09
N SER A 184 -5.12 0.87 -8.72
CA SER A 184 -4.52 0.08 -9.79
C SER A 184 -4.10 1.01 -10.92
N LEU A 185 -2.83 1.37 -10.92
CA LEU A 185 -2.29 2.47 -11.72
C LEU A 185 -2.48 2.31 -13.22
N PRO A 186 -2.44 1.10 -13.81
CA PRO A 186 -2.74 0.95 -15.23
C PRO A 186 -4.12 1.50 -15.60
N TYR A 187 -5.13 1.27 -14.76
CA TYR A 187 -6.47 1.83 -15.00
C TYR A 187 -6.51 3.34 -14.79
N VAL A 188 -5.90 3.82 -13.69
CA VAL A 188 -5.90 5.25 -13.33
C VAL A 188 -5.22 6.08 -14.41
N TYR A 189 -4.10 5.61 -14.94
CA TYR A 189 -3.37 6.30 -16.01
C TYR A 189 -3.95 6.02 -17.40
N GLY A 190 -4.87 5.07 -17.53
CA GLY A 190 -5.44 4.67 -18.82
C GLY A 190 -4.40 4.11 -19.77
N LEU A 191 -3.44 3.35 -19.24
CA LEU A 191 -2.35 2.73 -20.00
C LEU A 191 -2.68 1.27 -20.26
N LYS A 192 -2.38 0.81 -21.47
CA LYS A 192 -2.48 -0.61 -21.81
C LYS A 192 -1.45 -1.40 -21.00
N ALA A 193 -1.92 -2.43 -20.29
CA ALA A 193 -1.05 -3.20 -19.41
C ALA A 193 -1.45 -4.68 -19.35
N PHE A 194 -0.49 -5.49 -18.90
CA PHE A 194 -0.66 -6.93 -18.66
C PHE A 194 -0.03 -7.30 -17.32
N ALA A 195 -0.64 -8.28 -16.62
CA ALA A 195 -0.13 -8.83 -15.37
C ALA A 195 0.12 -10.35 -15.51
#